data_213753e27b9c12614530111afd9c42ea
#
_entry.id   213753e27b9c12614530111afd9c42ea
#
_cell.length_a   1.000
_cell.length_b   1.000
_cell.length_c   1.000
_cell.angle_alpha   90.00
_cell.angle_beta   90.00
_cell.angle_gamma   90.00
#
_symmetry.space_group_name_H-M   'P 1'
#
loop_
_entity.id
_entity.type
_entity.pdbx_description
1 polymer ?
#
loop_
_entity_poly.entity_id
_entity_poly.type
_entity_poly.pdbx_seq_one_letter_code
_entity_poly.pdbx_strand_id
1 'polypeptide(L)'
;VTPAEEAARDRSAQERAERTGFGPRFAFAALTGPALNPLNTTMIAVALVPIAEATGVSTATALWLVAGLYLVSSVGQPTWGRLADLFGPRRVYLLGLAFAALGGLIPAFVPTFGGVLAARMLIGLGTSAQYPAAMALISDQEARLKREPPHSLLATLTLASLVSISVGPVLGGLLVHFFSWRAIFLVNVPAALVISALALRYLPPDRSRPAGVGRRDLPLHAALDIPGIVLFAGTTVSSLVFLLDIEEGLWGLLPVALAFGTMLVLWERRARRPFVDVRMLARNGALSRTYLRFFLSYIGIFAVMYSVSPWLQEARGYDADIVGWMLLPSALLAIGANRMVARVPKPRLALAIAAAIQIAGGLLLWLLHSETELWLVIAVVALFGIPQGLIAVSNQAVLYRQAPVGQVGIASGLSRTFLQVGAMTASALIAIVVGAVPSDAGLHRIGIVIAIASTLVLALVLWDRSLATAADTRDVDFAD
;
A
#
# COMPACT_ATOMS: atom_id res chain seq x y z
N VAL A 1 18.66 -25.26 22.29
CA VAL A 1 19.41 -24.06 22.70
C VAL A 1 19.42 -24.05 24.24
N THR A 2 20.59 -24.03 24.82
CA THR A 2 20.73 -24.02 26.28
C THR A 2 20.36 -22.64 26.88
N PRO A 3 19.92 -22.57 28.15
CA PRO A 3 19.63 -21.27 28.81
C PRO A 3 20.83 -20.30 28.78
N ALA A 4 22.05 -20.82 28.78
CA ALA A 4 23.27 -20.02 28.70
C ALA A 4 23.47 -19.39 27.31
N GLU A 5 23.17 -20.13 26.25
CA GLU A 5 23.21 -19.63 24.85
C GLU A 5 22.12 -18.57 24.60
N GLU A 6 20.93 -18.73 25.20
CA GLU A 6 19.87 -17.73 25.14
C GLU A 6 20.30 -16.44 25.84
N ALA A 7 20.84 -16.53 27.06
CA ALA A 7 21.32 -15.37 27.80
C ALA A 7 22.50 -14.65 27.11
N ALA A 8 23.36 -15.38 26.41
CA ALA A 8 24.46 -14.81 25.62
C ALA A 8 23.93 -14.06 24.38
N ARG A 9 22.92 -14.62 23.70
CA ARG A 9 22.25 -13.98 22.55
C ARG A 9 21.53 -12.69 22.96
N ASP A 10 20.83 -12.71 24.09
CA ASP A 10 20.11 -11.53 24.59
C ASP A 10 21.08 -10.43 25.01
N ARG A 11 22.21 -10.76 25.65
CA ARG A 11 23.28 -9.79 25.95
C ARG A 11 23.85 -9.17 24.68
N SER A 12 24.20 -9.98 23.69
CA SER A 12 24.73 -9.48 22.41
C SER A 12 23.73 -8.61 21.65
N ALA A 13 22.43 -8.93 21.76
CA ALA A 13 21.34 -8.12 21.18
C ALA A 13 21.17 -6.79 21.89
N GLN A 14 21.27 -6.78 23.23
CA GLN A 14 21.19 -5.56 24.04
C GLN A 14 22.38 -4.63 23.77
N GLU A 15 23.62 -5.14 23.76
CA GLU A 15 24.81 -4.37 23.42
C GLU A 15 24.75 -3.76 22.03
N ARG A 16 24.23 -4.51 21.04
CA ARG A 16 24.03 -4.00 19.68
C ARG A 16 22.97 -2.91 19.64
N ALA A 17 21.86 -3.08 20.36
CA ALA A 17 20.81 -2.08 20.47
C ALA A 17 21.33 -0.78 21.08
N GLU A 18 22.14 -0.86 22.13
CA GLU A 18 22.75 0.30 22.79
C GLU A 18 23.75 1.03 21.87
N ARG A 19 24.58 0.27 21.13
CA ARG A 19 25.54 0.84 20.17
C ARG A 19 24.89 1.55 18.99
N THR A 20 23.78 1.03 18.47
CA THR A 20 23.11 1.62 17.30
C THR A 20 22.07 2.65 17.72
N GLY A 21 21.43 2.50 18.85
CA GLY A 21 20.34 3.34 19.31
C GLY A 21 19.25 3.47 18.25
N PHE A 22 18.65 4.64 18.14
CA PHE A 22 17.82 5.07 17.01
C PHE A 22 18.61 5.89 15.98
N GLY A 23 19.93 5.66 15.89
CA GLY A 23 20.81 6.41 15.03
C GLY A 23 20.59 6.16 13.52
N PRO A 24 21.29 6.93 12.65
CA PRO A 24 21.06 6.86 11.20
C PRO A 24 21.23 5.46 10.60
N ARG A 25 22.13 4.64 11.14
CA ARG A 25 22.39 3.27 10.68
C ARG A 25 21.22 2.34 10.94
N PHE A 26 20.60 2.42 12.12
CA PHE A 26 19.39 1.70 12.45
C PHE A 26 18.22 2.17 11.57
N ALA A 27 18.02 3.50 11.51
CA ALA A 27 16.98 4.11 10.71
C ALA A 27 17.07 3.68 9.24
N PHE A 28 18.25 3.79 8.63
CA PHE A 28 18.45 3.42 7.24
C PHE A 28 18.15 1.93 7.00
N ALA A 29 18.65 1.03 7.84
CA ALA A 29 18.41 -0.40 7.71
C ALA A 29 16.94 -0.81 7.94
N ALA A 30 16.22 -0.13 8.85
CA ALA A 30 14.84 -0.44 9.16
C ALA A 30 13.84 0.17 8.15
N LEU A 31 14.17 1.34 7.54
CA LEU A 31 13.24 2.10 6.72
C LEU A 31 13.38 1.83 5.20
N THR A 32 14.50 1.27 4.74
CA THR A 32 14.69 0.97 3.31
C THR A 32 13.79 -0.17 2.80
N GLY A 33 13.56 -1.21 3.60
CA GLY A 33 12.65 -2.30 3.22
C GLY A 33 11.21 -1.84 2.96
N PRO A 34 10.57 -1.08 3.88
CA PRO A 34 9.24 -0.52 3.67
C PRO A 34 9.07 0.31 2.39
N ALA A 35 10.15 0.90 1.86
CA ALA A 35 10.14 1.66 0.62
C ALA A 35 9.95 0.77 -0.63
N LEU A 36 10.27 -0.52 -0.56
CA LEU A 36 10.15 -1.46 -1.69
C LEU A 36 8.70 -1.67 -2.15
N ASN A 37 7.74 -1.77 -1.24
CA ASN A 37 6.34 -2.02 -1.62
C ASN A 37 5.77 -0.87 -2.44
N PRO A 38 5.82 0.41 -1.99
CA PRO A 38 5.36 1.54 -2.79
C PRO A 38 6.11 1.68 -4.13
N LEU A 39 7.42 1.43 -4.15
CA LEU A 39 8.22 1.48 -5.37
C LEU A 39 7.73 0.45 -6.39
N ASN A 40 7.58 -0.80 -5.99
CA ASN A 40 7.08 -1.86 -6.86
C ASN A 40 5.67 -1.59 -7.37
N THR A 41 4.78 -1.01 -6.54
CA THR A 41 3.41 -0.71 -6.94
C THR A 41 3.32 0.35 -8.01
N THR A 42 4.27 1.28 -8.07
CA THR A 42 4.23 2.39 -9.02
C THR A 42 5.08 2.16 -10.27
N MET A 43 6.19 1.44 -10.17
CA MET A 43 6.99 1.04 -11.34
C MET A 43 6.19 0.27 -12.38
N ILE A 44 5.24 -0.58 -11.95
CA ILE A 44 4.46 -1.41 -12.87
C ILE A 44 3.60 -0.59 -13.83
N ALA A 45 3.16 0.60 -13.41
CA ALA A 45 2.23 1.42 -14.20
C ALA A 45 2.75 1.73 -15.62
N VAL A 46 4.05 1.97 -15.75
CA VAL A 46 4.70 2.25 -17.05
C VAL A 46 5.11 0.97 -17.80
N ALA A 47 5.08 -0.17 -17.14
CA ALA A 47 5.47 -1.46 -17.72
C ALA A 47 4.28 -2.34 -18.15
N LEU A 48 3.03 -1.91 -17.87
CA LEU A 48 1.84 -2.70 -18.20
C LEU A 48 1.76 -3.01 -19.69
N VAL A 49 1.93 -2.00 -20.55
CA VAL A 49 1.90 -2.15 -22.00
C VAL A 49 3.03 -3.05 -22.52
N PRO A 50 4.33 -2.76 -22.20
CA PRO A 50 5.42 -3.64 -22.60
C PRO A 50 5.29 -5.09 -22.13
N ILE A 51 4.69 -5.33 -20.96
CA ILE A 51 4.45 -6.70 -20.48
C ILE A 51 3.30 -7.35 -21.25
N ALA A 52 2.20 -6.63 -21.48
CA ALA A 52 1.05 -7.10 -22.24
C ALA A 52 1.47 -7.55 -23.64
N GLU A 53 2.21 -6.71 -24.38
CA GLU A 53 2.76 -7.01 -25.70
C GLU A 53 3.69 -8.25 -25.66
N ALA A 54 4.64 -8.27 -24.71
CA ALA A 54 5.61 -9.35 -24.60
C ALA A 54 5.00 -10.71 -24.19
N THR A 55 3.84 -10.71 -23.53
CA THR A 55 3.15 -11.92 -23.06
C THR A 55 1.93 -12.28 -23.90
N GLY A 56 1.57 -11.45 -24.90
CA GLY A 56 0.45 -11.69 -25.81
C GLY A 56 -0.92 -11.57 -25.18
N VAL A 57 -1.07 -10.71 -24.14
CA VAL A 57 -2.34 -10.45 -23.45
C VAL A 57 -2.79 -9.00 -23.67
N SER A 58 -4.06 -8.69 -23.41
CA SER A 58 -4.54 -7.31 -23.44
C SER A 58 -4.02 -6.50 -22.25
N THR A 59 -3.97 -5.17 -22.39
CA THR A 59 -3.63 -4.27 -21.27
C THR A 59 -4.63 -4.39 -20.13
N ALA A 60 -5.91 -4.66 -20.43
CA ALA A 60 -6.90 -4.97 -19.40
C ALA A 60 -6.52 -6.22 -18.60
N THR A 61 -6.08 -7.30 -19.27
CA THR A 61 -5.57 -8.50 -18.60
C THR A 61 -4.31 -8.20 -17.80
N ALA A 62 -3.42 -7.33 -18.27
CA ALA A 62 -2.22 -6.95 -17.53
C ALA A 62 -2.52 -6.24 -16.20
N LEU A 63 -3.70 -5.66 -16.00
CA LEU A 63 -4.13 -5.09 -14.71
C LEU A 63 -4.22 -6.13 -13.58
N TRP A 64 -4.30 -7.43 -13.91
CA TRP A 64 -4.14 -8.49 -12.91
C TRP A 64 -2.78 -8.46 -12.19
N LEU A 65 -1.73 -7.93 -12.84
CA LEU A 65 -0.42 -7.75 -12.21
C LEU A 65 -0.49 -6.72 -11.08
N VAL A 66 -1.33 -5.71 -11.21
CA VAL A 66 -1.60 -4.71 -10.18
C VAL A 66 -2.48 -5.33 -9.08
N ALA A 67 -3.62 -5.88 -9.48
CA ALA A 67 -4.59 -6.48 -8.59
C ALA A 67 -4.01 -7.63 -7.76
N GLY A 68 -3.23 -8.52 -8.39
CA GLY A 68 -2.59 -9.67 -7.73
C GLY A 68 -1.59 -9.26 -6.65
N LEU A 69 -0.78 -8.23 -6.89
CA LEU A 69 0.13 -7.71 -5.85
C LEU A 69 -0.65 -7.16 -4.65
N TYR A 70 -1.69 -6.36 -4.89
CA TYR A 70 -2.48 -5.78 -3.83
C TYR A 70 -3.30 -6.82 -3.06
N LEU A 71 -3.83 -7.83 -3.78
CA LEU A 71 -4.53 -8.95 -3.16
C LEU A 71 -3.65 -9.65 -2.12
N VAL A 72 -2.45 -10.06 -2.53
CA VAL A 72 -1.52 -10.74 -1.63
C VAL A 72 -1.03 -9.81 -0.52
N SER A 73 -0.81 -8.53 -0.82
CA SER A 73 -0.38 -7.54 0.17
C SER A 73 -1.47 -7.24 1.20
N SER A 74 -2.75 -7.23 0.80
CA SER A 74 -3.88 -6.96 1.72
C SER A 74 -4.04 -8.03 2.79
N VAL A 75 -3.77 -9.28 2.44
CA VAL A 75 -3.71 -10.42 3.36
C VAL A 75 -2.36 -10.49 4.07
N GLY A 76 -1.28 -10.21 3.34
CA GLY A 76 0.09 -10.35 3.81
C GLY A 76 0.43 -9.42 4.97
N GLN A 77 0.11 -8.12 4.86
CA GLN A 77 0.54 -7.14 5.87
C GLN A 77 0.08 -7.47 7.30
N PRO A 78 -1.21 -7.75 7.59
CA PRO A 78 -1.62 -8.11 8.94
C PRO A 78 -1.06 -9.48 9.37
N THR A 79 -0.94 -10.43 8.42
CA THR A 79 -0.37 -11.75 8.69
C THR A 79 1.10 -11.65 9.10
N TRP A 80 1.91 -10.89 8.35
CA TRP A 80 3.32 -10.65 8.66
C TRP A 80 3.51 -9.90 9.97
N GLY A 81 2.63 -8.97 10.32
CA GLY A 81 2.65 -8.30 11.61
C GLY A 81 2.54 -9.29 12.77
N ARG A 82 1.61 -10.25 12.67
CA ARG A 82 1.47 -11.33 13.65
C ARG A 82 2.66 -12.29 13.68
N LEU A 83 3.18 -12.64 12.49
CA LEU A 83 4.39 -13.47 12.39
C LEU A 83 5.61 -12.76 12.99
N ALA A 84 5.75 -11.45 12.81
CA ALA A 84 6.81 -10.67 13.43
C ALA A 84 6.72 -10.70 14.97
N ASP A 85 5.51 -10.65 15.48
CA ASP A 85 5.25 -10.81 16.91
C ASP A 85 5.59 -12.23 17.43
N LEU A 86 5.36 -13.28 16.64
CA LEU A 86 5.56 -14.66 17.04
C LEU A 86 7.01 -15.14 16.88
N PHE A 87 7.61 -14.84 15.72
CA PHE A 87 8.90 -15.39 15.30
C PHE A 87 10.07 -14.40 15.38
N GLY A 88 9.77 -13.14 15.64
CA GLY A 88 10.74 -12.05 15.69
C GLY A 88 10.76 -11.19 14.44
N PRO A 89 10.83 -9.85 14.62
CA PRO A 89 10.67 -8.91 13.52
C PRO A 89 11.81 -8.93 12.52
N ARG A 90 13.06 -9.18 12.95
CA ARG A 90 14.21 -9.24 12.05
C ARG A 90 14.14 -10.44 11.12
N ARG A 91 13.72 -11.61 11.62
CA ARG A 91 13.54 -12.81 10.79
C ARG A 91 12.47 -12.61 9.75
N VAL A 92 11.33 -12.04 10.12
CA VAL A 92 10.23 -11.74 9.21
C VAL A 92 10.67 -10.73 8.14
N TYR A 93 11.42 -9.70 8.54
CA TYR A 93 11.98 -8.71 7.63
C TYR A 93 12.86 -9.37 6.55
N LEU A 94 13.80 -10.23 6.96
CA LEU A 94 14.71 -10.95 6.06
C LEU A 94 13.97 -11.95 5.18
N LEU A 95 13.00 -12.68 5.73
CA LEU A 95 12.17 -13.63 4.97
C LEU A 95 11.35 -12.91 3.89
N GLY A 96 10.79 -11.75 4.21
CA GLY A 96 10.09 -10.92 3.23
C GLY A 96 11.01 -10.45 2.09
N LEU A 97 12.25 -10.06 2.40
CA LEU A 97 13.25 -9.72 1.37
C LEU A 97 13.61 -10.92 0.50
N ALA A 98 13.71 -12.12 1.09
CA ALA A 98 13.96 -13.35 0.33
C ALA A 98 12.83 -13.65 -0.66
N PHE A 99 11.56 -13.51 -0.24
CA PHE A 99 10.41 -13.66 -1.16
C PHE A 99 10.41 -12.60 -2.27
N ALA A 100 10.76 -11.35 -1.96
CA ALA A 100 10.86 -10.30 -2.96
C ALA A 100 11.97 -10.60 -3.99
N ALA A 101 13.13 -11.08 -3.55
CA ALA A 101 14.22 -11.47 -4.42
C ALA A 101 13.84 -12.68 -5.30
N LEU A 102 13.25 -13.73 -4.71
CA LEU A 102 12.79 -14.92 -5.45
C LEU A 102 11.75 -14.54 -6.51
N GLY A 103 10.75 -13.70 -6.13
CA GLY A 103 9.78 -13.20 -7.08
C GLY A 103 10.41 -12.39 -8.21
N GLY A 104 11.46 -11.60 -7.90
CA GLY A 104 12.21 -10.83 -8.89
C GLY A 104 12.91 -11.69 -9.94
N LEU A 105 13.28 -12.92 -9.62
CA LEU A 105 13.96 -13.85 -10.54
C LEU A 105 13.00 -14.57 -11.49
N ILE A 106 11.74 -14.79 -11.13
CA ILE A 106 10.80 -15.63 -11.90
C ILE A 106 10.69 -15.20 -13.38
N PRO A 107 10.51 -13.89 -13.74
CA PRO A 107 10.33 -13.49 -15.14
C PRO A 107 11.56 -13.71 -16.04
N ALA A 108 12.73 -13.92 -15.45
CA ALA A 108 13.93 -14.28 -16.19
C ALA A 108 13.86 -15.72 -16.73
N PHE A 109 13.19 -16.62 -16.01
CA PHE A 109 13.09 -18.04 -16.35
C PHE A 109 11.72 -18.44 -16.91
N VAL A 110 10.65 -17.75 -16.50
CA VAL A 110 9.26 -18.03 -16.89
C VAL A 110 8.60 -16.74 -17.41
N PRO A 111 8.89 -16.35 -18.66
CA PRO A 111 8.40 -15.08 -19.25
C PRO A 111 6.97 -15.18 -19.79
N THR A 112 6.12 -16.02 -19.23
CA THR A 112 4.70 -16.12 -19.53
C THR A 112 3.89 -15.21 -18.61
N PHE A 113 2.68 -14.82 -19.01
CA PHE A 113 1.81 -13.98 -18.17
C PHE A 113 1.59 -14.59 -16.79
N GLY A 114 1.31 -15.90 -16.70
CA GLY A 114 1.17 -16.62 -15.43
C GLY A 114 2.43 -16.56 -14.56
N GLY A 115 3.62 -16.69 -15.17
CA GLY A 115 4.90 -16.55 -14.47
C GLY A 115 5.13 -15.13 -13.93
N VAL A 116 4.82 -14.11 -14.74
CA VAL A 116 4.90 -12.70 -14.33
C VAL A 116 3.90 -12.38 -13.22
N LEU A 117 2.68 -12.92 -13.29
CA LEU A 117 1.68 -12.76 -12.23
C LEU A 117 2.13 -13.43 -10.93
N ALA A 118 2.65 -14.66 -11.00
CA ALA A 118 3.21 -15.34 -9.83
C ALA A 118 4.39 -14.55 -9.21
N ALA A 119 5.26 -13.99 -10.05
CA ALA A 119 6.35 -13.10 -9.62
C ALA A 119 5.81 -11.89 -8.86
N ARG A 120 4.78 -11.22 -9.40
CA ARG A 120 4.12 -10.07 -8.75
C ARG A 120 3.52 -10.43 -7.41
N MET A 121 2.82 -11.56 -7.34
CA MET A 121 2.23 -12.03 -6.08
C MET A 121 3.31 -12.34 -5.05
N LEU A 122 4.41 -12.97 -5.45
CA LEU A 122 5.52 -13.30 -4.55
C LEU A 122 6.28 -12.05 -4.08
N ILE A 123 6.52 -11.06 -4.96
CA ILE A 123 7.06 -9.75 -4.59
C ILE A 123 6.11 -9.03 -3.63
N GLY A 124 4.80 -9.05 -3.93
CA GLY A 124 3.78 -8.47 -3.06
C GLY A 124 3.76 -9.08 -1.67
N LEU A 125 3.82 -10.42 -1.58
CA LEU A 125 3.93 -11.14 -0.32
C LEU A 125 5.20 -10.73 0.45
N GLY A 126 6.34 -10.69 -0.22
CA GLY A 126 7.62 -10.34 0.39
C GLY A 126 7.70 -8.89 0.85
N THR A 127 7.31 -7.96 -0.01
CA THR A 127 7.37 -6.52 0.31
C THR A 127 6.31 -6.09 1.32
N SER A 128 5.17 -6.80 1.41
CA SER A 128 4.14 -6.56 2.42
C SER A 128 4.61 -6.84 3.85
N ALA A 129 5.64 -7.67 4.03
CA ALA A 129 6.25 -7.96 5.32
C ALA A 129 7.06 -6.78 5.88
N GLN A 130 7.56 -5.90 5.00
CA GLN A 130 8.58 -4.93 5.38
C GLN A 130 8.07 -3.86 6.35
N TYR A 131 6.88 -3.30 6.11
CA TYR A 131 6.31 -2.25 6.96
C TYR A 131 5.98 -2.76 8.38
N PRO A 132 5.21 -3.84 8.57
CA PRO A 132 4.91 -4.35 9.90
C PRO A 132 6.17 -4.85 10.63
N ALA A 133 7.12 -5.47 9.93
CA ALA A 133 8.38 -5.88 10.54
C ALA A 133 9.24 -4.68 10.99
N ALA A 134 9.29 -3.60 10.19
CA ALA A 134 10.00 -2.37 10.56
C ALA A 134 9.37 -1.71 11.79
N MET A 135 8.04 -1.62 11.86
CA MET A 135 7.35 -1.09 13.04
C MET A 135 7.61 -1.95 14.29
N ALA A 136 7.60 -3.27 14.14
CA ALA A 136 7.93 -4.19 15.25
C ALA A 136 9.40 -4.09 15.66
N LEU A 137 10.35 -3.84 14.73
CA LEU A 137 11.76 -3.57 15.03
C LEU A 137 11.93 -2.27 15.82
N ILE A 138 11.21 -1.21 15.45
CA ILE A 138 11.24 0.07 16.17
C ILE A 138 10.70 -0.11 17.59
N SER A 139 9.58 -0.81 17.76
CA SER A 139 9.00 -1.09 19.08
C SER A 139 9.88 -2.00 19.94
N ASP A 140 10.55 -3.01 19.34
CA ASP A 140 11.50 -3.85 20.07
C ASP A 140 12.74 -3.05 20.52
N GLN A 141 13.21 -2.12 19.68
CA GLN A 141 14.31 -1.22 20.00
C GLN A 141 13.93 -0.24 21.13
N GLU A 142 12.73 0.33 21.10
CA GLU A 142 12.16 1.14 22.18
C GLU A 142 12.17 0.39 23.50
N ALA A 143 11.66 -0.83 23.51
CA ALA A 143 11.64 -1.67 24.70
C ALA A 143 13.04 -2.04 25.24
N ARG A 144 14.07 -2.14 24.36
CA ARG A 144 15.48 -2.39 24.73
C ARG A 144 16.12 -1.18 25.35
N LEU A 145 15.91 -0.01 24.75
CA LEU A 145 16.54 1.24 25.14
C LEU A 145 15.77 1.94 26.28
N LYS A 146 14.54 1.52 26.58
CA LYS A 146 13.60 2.21 27.50
C LYS A 146 13.46 3.69 27.15
N ARG A 147 13.45 4.01 25.86
CA ARG A 147 13.41 5.37 25.32
C ARG A 147 12.51 5.40 24.10
N GLU A 148 11.60 6.36 24.03
CA GLU A 148 10.69 6.54 22.90
C GLU A 148 11.46 6.78 21.58
N PRO A 149 10.94 6.23 20.45
CA PRO A 149 11.52 6.48 19.16
C PRO A 149 11.37 7.96 18.79
N PRO A 150 12.39 8.59 18.18
CA PRO A 150 12.29 9.96 17.74
C PRO A 150 11.15 10.13 16.74
N HIS A 151 10.35 11.19 16.86
CA HIS A 151 9.28 11.52 15.90
C HIS A 151 9.80 11.63 14.47
N SER A 152 11.03 12.06 14.28
CA SER A 152 11.71 12.13 12.97
C SER A 152 11.84 10.76 12.30
N LEU A 153 11.97 9.67 13.06
CA LEU A 153 12.08 8.32 12.50
C LEU A 153 10.78 7.89 11.80
N LEU A 154 9.62 8.11 12.45
CA LEU A 154 8.31 7.80 11.87
C LEU A 154 7.97 8.73 10.70
N ALA A 155 8.35 10.01 10.81
CA ALA A 155 8.22 10.96 9.70
C ALA A 155 9.07 10.53 8.48
N THR A 156 10.29 10.04 8.71
CA THR A 156 11.17 9.53 7.64
C THR A 156 10.58 8.29 6.97
N LEU A 157 9.92 7.40 7.70
CA LEU A 157 9.22 6.24 7.12
C LEU A 157 8.13 6.67 6.14
N THR A 158 7.32 7.66 6.52
CA THR A 158 6.28 8.22 5.65
C THR A 158 6.88 8.90 4.43
N LEU A 159 7.94 9.69 4.62
CA LEU A 159 8.64 10.37 3.53
C LEU A 159 9.28 9.37 2.57
N ALA A 160 9.93 8.32 3.07
CA ALA A 160 10.50 7.26 2.25
C ALA A 160 9.45 6.58 1.35
N SER A 161 8.25 6.31 1.90
CA SER A 161 7.13 5.76 1.12
C SER A 161 6.67 6.72 0.02
N LEU A 162 6.54 8.02 0.31
CA LEU A 162 6.17 9.04 -0.67
C LEU A 162 7.20 9.19 -1.78
N VAL A 163 8.48 9.27 -1.42
CA VAL A 163 9.58 9.35 -2.39
C VAL A 163 9.57 8.10 -3.28
N SER A 164 9.35 6.92 -2.72
CA SER A 164 9.27 5.66 -3.48
C SER A 164 8.10 5.66 -4.48
N ILE A 165 6.92 6.11 -4.06
CA ILE A 165 5.76 6.27 -4.95
C ILE A 165 6.11 7.23 -6.10
N SER A 166 6.79 8.31 -5.79
CA SER A 166 7.14 9.36 -6.73
C SER A 166 8.21 8.96 -7.75
N VAL A 167 9.22 8.24 -7.29
CA VAL A 167 10.36 7.81 -8.12
C VAL A 167 9.99 6.58 -8.95
N GLY A 168 9.00 5.78 -8.50
CA GLY A 168 8.65 4.51 -9.12
C GLY A 168 8.41 4.56 -10.62
N PRO A 169 7.53 5.43 -11.16
CA PRO A 169 7.28 5.50 -12.60
C PRO A 169 8.52 5.89 -13.41
N VAL A 170 9.32 6.84 -12.92
CA VAL A 170 10.57 7.26 -13.58
C VAL A 170 11.57 6.10 -13.62
N LEU A 171 11.79 5.46 -12.47
CA LEU A 171 12.70 4.32 -12.40
C LEU A 171 12.19 3.15 -13.26
N GLY A 172 10.88 2.89 -13.23
CA GLY A 172 10.24 1.88 -14.06
C GLY A 172 10.45 2.14 -15.53
N GLY A 173 10.20 3.36 -16.00
CA GLY A 173 10.41 3.78 -17.38
C GLY A 173 11.87 3.63 -17.82
N LEU A 174 12.82 4.09 -17.03
CA LEU A 174 14.26 3.94 -17.31
C LEU A 174 14.69 2.47 -17.37
N LEU A 175 14.20 1.63 -16.45
CA LEU A 175 14.50 0.19 -16.45
C LEU A 175 13.95 -0.51 -17.69
N VAL A 176 12.72 -0.15 -18.11
CA VAL A 176 12.11 -0.69 -19.33
C VAL A 176 12.91 -0.25 -20.57
N HIS A 177 13.25 1.04 -20.66
CA HIS A 177 13.94 1.61 -21.80
C HIS A 177 15.35 1.04 -21.98
N PHE A 178 16.19 1.08 -20.92
CA PHE A 178 17.60 0.70 -21.03
C PHE A 178 17.87 -0.81 -21.01
N PHE A 179 16.95 -1.58 -20.42
CA PHE A 179 17.15 -3.03 -20.29
C PHE A 179 15.99 -3.84 -20.88
N SER A 180 14.86 -3.90 -20.20
CA SER A 180 13.59 -4.48 -20.66
C SER A 180 12.57 -4.39 -19.51
N TRP A 181 11.31 -4.73 -19.78
CA TRP A 181 10.28 -4.86 -18.74
C TRP A 181 10.65 -5.85 -17.61
N ARG A 182 11.51 -6.84 -17.90
CA ARG A 182 12.00 -7.80 -16.88
C ARG A 182 12.83 -7.13 -15.79
N ALA A 183 13.49 -6.01 -16.10
CA ALA A 183 14.36 -5.30 -15.16
C ALA A 183 13.58 -4.75 -13.96
N ILE A 184 12.29 -4.40 -14.11
CA ILE A 184 11.47 -3.93 -12.98
C ILE A 184 11.25 -5.01 -11.91
N PHE A 185 11.35 -6.28 -12.30
CA PHE A 185 11.32 -7.43 -11.38
C PHE A 185 12.70 -7.71 -10.82
N LEU A 186 13.69 -7.82 -11.71
CA LEU A 186 15.07 -8.15 -11.36
C LEU A 186 15.71 -7.15 -10.39
N VAL A 187 15.32 -5.86 -10.43
CA VAL A 187 15.84 -4.83 -9.50
C VAL A 187 15.58 -5.18 -8.03
N ASN A 188 14.55 -5.98 -7.75
CA ASN A 188 14.27 -6.45 -6.39
C ASN A 188 15.37 -7.35 -5.84
N VAL A 189 16.13 -8.05 -6.69
CA VAL A 189 17.19 -8.97 -6.26
C VAL A 189 18.36 -8.20 -5.62
N PRO A 190 19.06 -7.28 -6.32
CA PRO A 190 20.12 -6.50 -5.70
C PRO A 190 19.59 -5.62 -4.56
N ALA A 191 18.38 -5.06 -4.66
CA ALA A 191 17.79 -4.29 -3.58
C ALA A 191 17.60 -5.15 -2.32
N ALA A 192 17.02 -6.35 -2.44
CA ALA A 192 16.82 -7.26 -1.31
C ALA A 192 18.15 -7.71 -0.71
N LEU A 193 19.17 -8.00 -1.53
CA LEU A 193 20.50 -8.37 -1.05
C LEU A 193 21.16 -7.24 -0.24
N VAL A 194 21.15 -6.01 -0.77
CA VAL A 194 21.71 -4.83 -0.08
C VAL A 194 20.97 -4.57 1.23
N ILE A 195 19.63 -4.55 1.20
CA ILE A 195 18.83 -4.31 2.39
C ILE A 195 19.00 -5.45 3.41
N SER A 196 19.13 -6.70 2.98
CA SER A 196 19.42 -7.83 3.87
C SER A 196 20.78 -7.69 4.52
N ALA A 197 21.81 -7.29 3.78
CA ALA A 197 23.15 -7.03 4.33
C ALA A 197 23.12 -5.90 5.38
N LEU A 198 22.40 -4.80 5.11
CA LEU A 198 22.17 -3.71 6.06
C LEU A 198 21.41 -4.19 7.32
N ALA A 199 20.36 -4.97 7.13
CA ALA A 199 19.57 -5.53 8.23
C ALA A 199 20.40 -6.48 9.11
N LEU A 200 21.22 -7.34 8.50
CA LEU A 200 22.13 -8.24 9.22
C LEU A 200 23.21 -7.47 9.98
N ARG A 201 23.66 -6.34 9.47
CA ARG A 201 24.75 -5.55 10.03
C ARG A 201 24.28 -4.60 11.14
N TYR A 202 23.10 -3.99 10.99
CA TYR A 202 22.69 -2.87 11.84
C TYR A 202 21.43 -3.11 12.66
N LEU A 203 20.56 -4.06 12.28
CA LEU A 203 19.41 -4.39 13.11
C LEU A 203 19.80 -5.37 14.21
N PRO A 204 19.31 -5.17 15.46
CA PRO A 204 19.57 -6.11 16.55
C PRO A 204 18.93 -7.48 16.22
N PRO A 205 19.53 -8.59 16.68
CA PRO A 205 18.93 -9.92 16.58
C PRO A 205 17.65 -9.97 17.40
N ASP A 206 16.73 -10.83 16.96
CA ASP A 206 15.47 -11.03 17.68
C ASP A 206 15.74 -11.54 19.11
N ARG A 207 14.98 -11.03 20.09
CA ARG A 207 15.08 -11.51 21.48
C ARG A 207 14.64 -12.96 21.57
N SER A 208 15.34 -13.72 22.38
CA SER A 208 14.85 -15.01 22.87
C SER A 208 13.65 -14.72 23.78
N ARG A 209 12.47 -15.21 23.41
CA ARG A 209 11.28 -15.04 24.25
C ARG A 209 11.23 -16.16 25.28
N PRO A 210 11.11 -15.88 26.60
CA PRO A 210 10.95 -16.90 27.60
C PRO A 210 9.78 -17.85 27.28
N ALA A 211 10.00 -19.14 27.42
CA ALA A 211 8.93 -20.12 27.35
C ALA A 211 7.95 -19.83 28.48
N GLY A 212 6.67 -19.56 28.16
CA GLY A 212 5.62 -19.32 29.16
C GLY A 212 5.06 -17.91 29.24
N VAL A 213 5.56 -16.92 28.48
CA VAL A 213 4.94 -15.60 28.46
C VAL A 213 3.94 -15.49 27.29
N GLY A 214 2.72 -15.94 27.56
CA GLY A 214 1.46 -15.44 26.99
C GLY A 214 1.13 -15.66 25.51
N ARG A 215 2.00 -16.27 24.67
CA ARG A 215 1.72 -16.39 23.21
C ARG A 215 2.04 -17.75 22.58
N ARG A 216 2.81 -18.63 23.25
CA ARG A 216 3.13 -19.98 22.73
C ARG A 216 2.03 -21.03 22.94
N ASP A 217 1.04 -20.74 23.78
CA ASP A 217 0.01 -21.70 24.15
C ASP A 217 -1.14 -21.82 23.12
N LEU A 218 -1.14 -20.96 22.11
CA LEU A 218 -2.12 -21.05 21.04
C LEU A 218 -1.48 -21.70 19.80
N PRO A 219 -2.13 -22.69 19.20
CA PRO A 219 -1.67 -23.25 17.94
C PRO A 219 -1.61 -22.15 16.87
N LEU A 220 -0.68 -22.22 15.95
CA LEU A 220 -0.37 -21.19 14.94
C LEU A 220 -1.62 -20.75 14.14
N HIS A 221 -2.52 -21.69 13.84
CA HIS A 221 -3.77 -21.42 13.14
C HIS A 221 -4.72 -20.51 13.95
N ALA A 222 -4.74 -20.63 15.27
CA ALA A 222 -5.55 -19.77 16.13
C ALA A 222 -4.89 -18.40 16.38
N ALA A 223 -3.55 -18.35 16.33
CA ALA A 223 -2.81 -17.10 16.47
C ALA A 223 -2.90 -16.24 15.20
N LEU A 224 -3.00 -16.84 14.01
CA LEU A 224 -3.06 -16.16 12.71
C LEU A 224 -4.47 -15.91 12.21
N ASP A 225 -5.51 -16.52 12.84
CA ASP A 225 -6.88 -16.51 12.32
C ASP A 225 -6.96 -16.99 10.87
N ILE A 226 -6.42 -18.18 10.60
CA ILE A 226 -6.40 -18.75 9.25
C ILE A 226 -7.78 -18.77 8.59
N PRO A 227 -8.89 -19.14 9.28
CA PRO A 227 -10.20 -19.07 8.67
C PRO A 227 -10.60 -17.66 8.24
N GLY A 228 -10.32 -16.63 9.06
CA GLY A 228 -10.56 -15.22 8.70
C GLY A 228 -9.75 -14.80 7.47
N ILE A 229 -8.46 -15.18 7.40
CA ILE A 229 -7.60 -14.94 6.23
C ILE A 229 -8.17 -15.60 4.97
N VAL A 230 -8.56 -16.89 5.04
CA VAL A 230 -9.11 -17.62 3.89
C VAL A 230 -10.44 -17.02 3.43
N LEU A 231 -11.31 -16.68 4.35
CA LEU A 231 -12.62 -16.06 4.03
C LEU A 231 -12.42 -14.66 3.42
N PHE A 232 -11.49 -13.86 3.94
CA PHE A 232 -11.15 -12.55 3.37
C PHE A 232 -10.56 -12.69 1.98
N ALA A 233 -9.59 -13.59 1.80
CA ALA A 233 -9.00 -13.88 0.50
C ALA A 233 -10.06 -14.39 -0.49
N GLY A 234 -10.92 -15.34 -0.07
CA GLY A 234 -12.02 -15.85 -0.88
C GLY A 234 -13.00 -14.76 -1.31
N THR A 235 -13.41 -13.89 -0.38
CA THR A 235 -14.26 -12.72 -0.70
C THR A 235 -13.60 -11.81 -1.74
N THR A 236 -12.33 -11.47 -1.51
CA THR A 236 -11.61 -10.52 -2.36
C THR A 236 -11.34 -11.11 -3.74
N VAL A 237 -10.89 -12.37 -3.82
CA VAL A 237 -10.64 -13.06 -5.09
C VAL A 237 -11.92 -13.19 -5.90
N SER A 238 -13.01 -13.71 -5.30
CA SER A 238 -14.28 -13.90 -6.02
C SER A 238 -14.84 -12.57 -6.53
N SER A 239 -14.76 -11.51 -5.71
CA SER A 239 -15.20 -10.17 -6.13
C SER A 239 -14.32 -9.61 -7.25
N LEU A 240 -13.01 -9.82 -7.18
CA LEU A 240 -12.08 -9.31 -8.15
C LEU A 240 -12.21 -10.04 -9.50
N VAL A 241 -12.31 -11.38 -9.50
CA VAL A 241 -12.53 -12.18 -10.71
C VAL A 241 -13.85 -11.77 -11.36
N PHE A 242 -14.94 -11.69 -10.56
CA PHE A 242 -16.23 -11.22 -11.08
C PHE A 242 -16.15 -9.85 -11.74
N LEU A 243 -15.42 -8.89 -11.13
CA LEU A 243 -15.31 -7.54 -11.66
C LEU A 243 -14.40 -7.44 -12.89
N LEU A 244 -13.33 -8.22 -12.97
CA LEU A 244 -12.39 -8.19 -14.10
C LEU A 244 -12.90 -8.93 -15.31
N ASP A 245 -13.76 -9.96 -15.13
CA ASP A 245 -14.30 -10.79 -16.18
C ASP A 245 -15.84 -10.64 -16.30
N ILE A 246 -16.36 -9.45 -16.00
CA ILE A 246 -17.82 -9.17 -15.99
C ILE A 246 -18.47 -9.36 -17.35
N GLU A 247 -17.72 -9.14 -18.44
CA GLU A 247 -18.18 -9.34 -19.82
C GLU A 247 -18.34 -10.82 -20.17
N GLU A 248 -17.57 -11.72 -19.55
CA GLU A 248 -17.69 -13.17 -19.73
C GLU A 248 -18.92 -13.77 -19.01
N GLY A 249 -19.65 -12.95 -18.27
CA GLY A 249 -20.91 -13.34 -17.64
C GLY A 249 -20.76 -14.29 -16.46
N LEU A 250 -19.65 -14.25 -15.73
CA LEU A 250 -19.40 -15.10 -14.54
C LEU A 250 -20.25 -14.68 -13.32
N TRP A 251 -21.55 -14.42 -13.55
CA TRP A 251 -22.49 -13.96 -12.52
C TRP A 251 -22.59 -14.90 -11.32
N GLY A 252 -22.24 -16.19 -11.49
CA GLY A 252 -22.17 -17.16 -10.38
C GLY A 252 -21.12 -16.81 -9.33
N LEU A 253 -20.13 -15.98 -9.63
CA LEU A 253 -19.11 -15.53 -8.67
C LEU A 253 -19.64 -14.48 -7.69
N LEU A 254 -20.68 -13.72 -8.04
CA LEU A 254 -21.28 -12.75 -7.14
C LEU A 254 -21.91 -13.40 -5.89
N PRO A 255 -22.76 -14.44 -6.01
CA PRO A 255 -23.22 -15.20 -4.85
C PRO A 255 -22.08 -15.82 -4.03
N VAL A 256 -21.02 -16.30 -4.69
CA VAL A 256 -19.83 -16.86 -4.01
C VAL A 256 -19.11 -15.78 -3.19
N ALA A 257 -18.88 -14.60 -3.76
CA ALA A 257 -18.30 -13.47 -3.05
C ALA A 257 -19.14 -13.03 -1.84
N LEU A 258 -20.47 -12.95 -2.02
CA LEU A 258 -21.41 -12.64 -0.95
C LEU A 258 -21.42 -13.70 0.15
N ALA A 259 -21.33 -14.99 -0.22
CA ALA A 259 -21.24 -16.08 0.73
C ALA A 259 -19.95 -16.00 1.56
N PHE A 260 -18.79 -15.85 0.91
CA PHE A 260 -17.52 -15.67 1.61
C PHE A 260 -17.53 -14.43 2.52
N GLY A 261 -18.04 -13.29 2.04
CA GLY A 261 -18.15 -12.06 2.81
C GLY A 261 -19.06 -12.19 4.02
N THR A 262 -20.20 -12.86 3.86
CA THR A 262 -21.13 -13.15 4.96
C THR A 262 -20.48 -14.08 5.99
N MET A 263 -19.85 -15.17 5.53
CA MET A 263 -19.12 -16.09 6.40
C MET A 263 -17.96 -15.39 7.12
N LEU A 264 -17.23 -14.50 6.44
CA LEU A 264 -16.19 -13.66 7.04
C LEU A 264 -16.75 -12.85 8.21
N VAL A 265 -17.82 -12.07 7.97
CA VAL A 265 -18.45 -11.25 9.03
C VAL A 265 -18.94 -12.11 10.20
N LEU A 266 -19.57 -13.25 9.94
CA LEU A 266 -20.06 -14.16 10.98
C LEU A 266 -18.90 -14.77 11.78
N TRP A 267 -17.83 -15.16 11.12
CA TRP A 267 -16.62 -15.70 11.74
C TRP A 267 -15.93 -14.65 12.61
N GLU A 268 -15.64 -13.48 12.06
CA GLU A 268 -14.93 -12.39 12.72
C GLU A 268 -15.68 -11.84 13.95
N ARG A 269 -17.01 -11.93 13.94
CA ARG A 269 -17.83 -11.62 15.14
C ARG A 269 -17.59 -12.57 16.30
N ARG A 270 -17.11 -13.78 16.05
CA ARG A 270 -16.87 -14.83 17.07
C ARG A 270 -15.38 -15.02 17.35
N ALA A 271 -14.51 -14.67 16.43
CA ALA A 271 -13.07 -14.85 16.55
C ALA A 271 -12.52 -14.09 17.77
N ARG A 272 -11.66 -14.76 18.56
CA ARG A 272 -10.98 -14.14 19.70
C ARG A 272 -9.92 -13.12 19.27
N ARG A 273 -9.31 -13.35 18.12
CA ARG A 273 -8.30 -12.48 17.48
C ARG A 273 -8.65 -12.34 16.01
N PRO A 274 -9.65 -11.50 15.68
CA PRO A 274 -10.16 -11.38 14.33
C PRO A 274 -9.07 -10.86 13.37
N PHE A 275 -9.10 -11.32 12.12
CA PHE A 275 -8.25 -10.79 11.05
C PHE A 275 -8.68 -9.35 10.70
N VAL A 276 -9.99 -9.15 10.54
CA VAL A 276 -10.62 -7.83 10.42
C VAL A 276 -11.56 -7.64 11.60
N ASP A 277 -11.24 -6.72 12.51
CA ASP A 277 -12.10 -6.50 13.69
C ASP A 277 -13.41 -5.79 13.30
N VAL A 278 -14.38 -6.58 12.82
CA VAL A 278 -15.72 -6.09 12.44
C VAL A 278 -16.51 -5.53 13.63
N ARG A 279 -16.18 -5.93 14.86
CA ARG A 279 -16.80 -5.39 16.08
C ARG A 279 -16.30 -3.98 16.37
N MET A 280 -15.01 -3.74 16.19
CA MET A 280 -14.42 -2.41 16.27
C MET A 280 -15.01 -1.50 15.20
N LEU A 281 -15.15 -1.99 13.97
CA LEU A 281 -15.78 -1.25 12.87
C LEU A 281 -17.23 -0.87 13.18
N ALA A 282 -18.02 -1.81 13.69
CA ALA A 282 -19.43 -1.57 14.01
C ALA A 282 -19.62 -0.60 15.19
N ARG A 283 -18.68 -0.59 16.17
CA ARG A 283 -18.78 0.26 17.37
C ARG A 283 -18.19 1.66 17.16
N ASN A 284 -17.23 1.80 16.26
CA ASN A 284 -16.56 3.08 16.01
C ASN A 284 -16.89 3.60 14.61
N GLY A 285 -18.08 4.21 14.47
CA GLY A 285 -18.55 4.75 13.19
C GLY A 285 -17.65 5.87 12.62
N ALA A 286 -16.93 6.63 13.46
CA ALA A 286 -15.97 7.62 13.01
C ALA A 286 -14.79 6.99 12.28
N LEU A 287 -14.22 5.94 12.89
CA LEU A 287 -13.11 5.18 12.30
C LEU A 287 -13.55 4.44 11.02
N SER A 288 -14.77 3.88 10.99
CA SER A 288 -15.32 3.22 9.80
C SER A 288 -15.49 4.19 8.63
N ARG A 289 -15.95 5.42 8.89
CA ARG A 289 -15.99 6.48 7.85
C ARG A 289 -14.60 6.85 7.36
N THR A 290 -13.58 6.82 8.23
CA THR A 290 -12.20 7.06 7.83
C THR A 290 -11.68 5.95 6.92
N TYR A 291 -11.97 4.68 7.19
CA TYR A 291 -11.63 3.58 6.29
C TYR A 291 -12.35 3.68 4.94
N LEU A 292 -13.63 4.04 4.94
CA LEU A 292 -14.36 4.27 3.70
C LEU A 292 -13.75 5.42 2.89
N ARG A 293 -13.29 6.51 3.55
CA ARG A 293 -12.54 7.57 2.87
C ARG A 293 -11.21 7.06 2.28
N PHE A 294 -10.46 6.24 3.02
CA PHE A 294 -9.26 5.59 2.45
C PHE A 294 -9.61 4.82 1.18
N PHE A 295 -10.59 3.94 1.25
CA PHE A 295 -11.01 3.12 0.12
C PHE A 295 -11.39 3.97 -1.09
N LEU A 296 -12.33 4.90 -0.96
CA LEU A 296 -12.83 5.73 -2.06
C LEU A 296 -11.76 6.66 -2.63
N SER A 297 -10.95 7.29 -1.77
CA SER A 297 -9.90 8.21 -2.23
C SER A 297 -8.82 7.48 -3.03
N TYR A 298 -8.48 6.26 -2.62
CA TYR A 298 -7.46 5.49 -3.31
C TYR A 298 -7.96 4.84 -4.60
N ILE A 299 -9.28 4.61 -4.76
CA ILE A 299 -9.87 4.32 -6.09
C ILE A 299 -9.49 5.44 -7.07
N GLY A 300 -9.74 6.70 -6.72
CA GLY A 300 -9.43 7.83 -7.59
C GLY A 300 -7.94 7.98 -7.90
N ILE A 301 -7.07 7.85 -6.89
CA ILE A 301 -5.61 7.98 -7.05
C ILE A 301 -5.07 6.90 -8.01
N PHE A 302 -5.44 5.64 -7.78
CA PHE A 302 -4.96 4.53 -8.59
C PHE A 302 -5.63 4.45 -9.96
N ALA A 303 -6.89 4.90 -10.08
CA ALA A 303 -7.56 4.98 -11.37
C ALA A 303 -6.81 5.88 -12.35
N VAL A 304 -6.35 7.05 -11.91
CA VAL A 304 -5.50 7.93 -12.74
C VAL A 304 -4.19 7.25 -13.09
N MET A 305 -3.50 6.73 -12.09
CA MET A 305 -2.16 6.20 -12.25
C MET A 305 -2.11 5.02 -13.26
N TYR A 306 -3.09 4.12 -13.18
CA TYR A 306 -3.12 2.92 -14.02
C TYR A 306 -3.90 3.07 -15.32
N SER A 307 -4.61 4.19 -15.55
CA SER A 307 -5.27 4.47 -16.83
C SER A 307 -4.48 5.44 -17.71
N VAL A 308 -3.89 6.48 -17.11
CA VAL A 308 -3.16 7.51 -17.87
C VAL A 308 -1.88 6.96 -18.49
N SER A 309 -1.13 6.13 -17.75
CA SER A 309 0.14 5.58 -18.26
C SER A 309 -0.05 4.69 -19.50
N PRO A 310 -0.96 3.70 -19.54
CA PRO A 310 -1.25 2.94 -20.76
C PRO A 310 -1.85 3.80 -21.86
N TRP A 311 -2.72 4.78 -21.54
CA TRP A 311 -3.26 5.69 -22.57
C TRP A 311 -2.17 6.52 -23.25
N LEU A 312 -1.19 7.02 -22.51
CA LEU A 312 -0.04 7.74 -23.09
C LEU A 312 0.81 6.83 -23.99
N GLN A 313 0.94 5.55 -23.65
CA GLN A 313 1.72 4.60 -24.44
C GLN A 313 0.94 4.12 -25.69
N GLU A 314 -0.27 3.63 -25.54
CA GLU A 314 -1.03 3.01 -26.63
C GLU A 314 -1.78 4.02 -27.53
N ALA A 315 -2.44 5.04 -26.94
CA ALA A 315 -3.21 6.01 -27.71
C ALA A 315 -2.34 7.15 -28.26
N ARG A 316 -1.21 7.46 -27.64
CA ARG A 316 -0.31 8.55 -28.05
C ARG A 316 1.07 8.11 -28.48
N GLY A 317 1.42 6.84 -28.35
CA GLY A 317 2.67 6.25 -28.84
C GLY A 317 3.93 6.70 -28.11
N TYR A 318 3.82 7.16 -26.84
CA TYR A 318 5.00 7.53 -26.05
C TYR A 318 5.67 6.30 -25.44
N ASP A 319 7.00 6.28 -25.44
CA ASP A 319 7.78 5.26 -24.76
C ASP A 319 7.62 5.32 -23.24
N ALA A 320 7.81 4.18 -22.57
CA ALA A 320 7.58 4.02 -21.14
C ALA A 320 8.46 4.97 -20.27
N ASP A 321 9.68 5.28 -20.70
CA ASP A 321 10.57 6.23 -20.02
C ASP A 321 10.07 7.66 -20.11
N ILE A 322 9.59 8.09 -21.28
CA ILE A 322 8.97 9.40 -21.51
C ILE A 322 7.73 9.53 -20.60
N VAL A 323 6.88 8.52 -20.57
CA VAL A 323 5.71 8.49 -19.68
C VAL A 323 6.11 8.57 -18.21
N GLY A 324 7.19 7.90 -17.81
CA GLY A 324 7.73 8.01 -16.46
C GLY A 324 8.10 9.47 -16.10
N TRP A 325 8.76 10.19 -17.00
CA TRP A 325 9.07 11.60 -16.81
C TRP A 325 7.85 12.51 -16.80
N MET A 326 6.83 12.21 -17.63
CA MET A 326 5.55 12.96 -17.65
C MET A 326 4.78 12.83 -16.32
N LEU A 327 4.94 11.74 -15.59
CA LEU A 327 4.30 11.54 -14.30
C LEU A 327 5.07 12.20 -13.14
N LEU A 328 6.34 12.59 -13.33
CA LEU A 328 7.15 13.19 -12.28
C LEU A 328 6.57 14.49 -11.67
N PRO A 329 5.97 15.42 -12.44
CA PRO A 329 5.35 16.62 -11.86
C PRO A 329 4.25 16.31 -10.84
N SER A 330 3.43 15.26 -11.07
CA SER A 330 2.41 14.85 -10.10
C SER A 330 3.03 14.37 -8.80
N ALA A 331 4.14 13.65 -8.89
CA ALA A 331 4.90 13.16 -7.77
C ALA A 331 5.52 14.30 -6.93
N LEU A 332 6.09 15.31 -7.61
CA LEU A 332 6.63 16.50 -6.94
C LEU A 332 5.54 17.32 -6.24
N LEU A 333 4.37 17.48 -6.88
CA LEU A 333 3.22 18.13 -6.26
C LEU A 333 2.69 17.35 -5.07
N ALA A 334 2.70 16.00 -5.10
CA ALA A 334 2.33 15.18 -3.96
C ALA A 334 3.25 15.39 -2.75
N ILE A 335 4.57 15.45 -2.97
CA ILE A 335 5.55 15.75 -1.92
C ILE A 335 5.35 17.17 -1.37
N GLY A 336 5.14 18.15 -2.25
CA GLY A 336 4.87 19.54 -1.88
C GLY A 336 3.59 19.67 -1.04
N ALA A 337 2.49 19.08 -1.50
CA ALA A 337 1.21 19.07 -0.81
C ALA A 337 1.29 18.38 0.56
N ASN A 338 2.01 17.27 0.66
CA ASN A 338 2.26 16.59 1.93
C ASN A 338 2.94 17.51 2.96
N ARG A 339 3.97 18.27 2.55
CA ARG A 339 4.64 19.24 3.42
C ARG A 339 3.75 20.41 3.83
N MET A 340 2.85 20.83 2.93
CA MET A 340 1.90 21.91 3.24
C MET A 340 0.85 21.50 4.28
N VAL A 341 0.39 20.24 4.27
CA VAL A 341 -0.58 19.73 5.25
C VAL A 341 -0.06 19.85 6.68
N ALA A 342 1.23 19.65 6.90
CA ALA A 342 1.84 19.83 8.22
C ALA A 342 1.62 21.25 8.81
N ARG A 343 1.31 22.22 7.94
CA ARG A 343 1.03 23.64 8.30
C ARG A 343 -0.48 23.94 8.34
N VAL A 344 -1.34 23.03 7.88
CA VAL A 344 -2.79 23.21 7.88
C VAL A 344 -3.39 22.48 9.09
N PRO A 345 -3.83 23.19 10.13
CA PRO A 345 -4.26 22.58 11.39
C PRO A 345 -5.59 21.81 11.29
N LYS A 346 -6.30 21.89 10.17
CA LYS A 346 -7.66 21.35 10.00
C LYS A 346 -7.68 20.20 8.97
N PRO A 347 -7.60 18.92 9.38
CA PRO A 347 -7.67 17.78 8.47
C PRO A 347 -8.92 17.77 7.57
N ARG A 348 -10.06 18.26 8.09
CA ARG A 348 -11.31 18.39 7.34
C ARG A 348 -11.14 19.26 6.09
N LEU A 349 -10.50 20.41 6.23
CA LEU A 349 -10.28 21.32 5.11
C LEU A 349 -9.32 20.71 4.08
N ALA A 350 -8.23 20.09 4.52
CA ALA A 350 -7.27 19.44 3.63
C ALA A 350 -7.94 18.30 2.83
N LEU A 351 -8.77 17.48 3.47
CA LEU A 351 -9.51 16.40 2.81
C LEU A 351 -10.59 16.94 1.84
N ALA A 352 -11.27 18.03 2.19
CA ALA A 352 -12.25 18.66 1.30
C ALA A 352 -11.57 19.26 0.05
N ILE A 353 -10.45 19.95 0.23
CA ILE A 353 -9.64 20.47 -0.89
C ILE A 353 -9.15 19.33 -1.78
N ALA A 354 -8.64 18.26 -1.18
CA ALA A 354 -8.19 17.10 -1.93
C ALA A 354 -9.30 16.47 -2.79
N ALA A 355 -10.48 16.28 -2.20
CA ALA A 355 -11.63 15.75 -2.92
C ALA A 355 -12.10 16.69 -4.04
N ALA A 356 -12.14 18.01 -3.78
CA ALA A 356 -12.53 18.99 -4.80
C ALA A 356 -11.55 19.03 -5.98
N ILE A 357 -10.23 18.98 -5.71
CA ILE A 357 -9.19 18.92 -6.76
C ILE A 357 -9.30 17.61 -7.54
N GLN A 358 -9.59 16.50 -6.88
CA GLN A 358 -9.73 15.19 -7.53
C GLN A 358 -10.99 15.14 -8.41
N ILE A 359 -12.10 15.79 -8.01
CA ILE A 359 -13.29 15.97 -8.84
C ILE A 359 -12.94 16.81 -10.07
N ALA A 360 -12.32 17.98 -9.85
CA ALA A 360 -11.92 18.86 -10.95
C ALA A 360 -10.97 18.14 -11.93
N GLY A 361 -9.96 17.42 -11.41
CA GLY A 361 -9.07 16.62 -12.22
C GLY A 361 -9.79 15.55 -13.04
N GLY A 362 -10.74 14.81 -12.43
CA GLY A 362 -11.57 13.83 -13.13
C GLY A 362 -12.38 14.44 -14.28
N LEU A 363 -12.94 15.63 -14.07
CA LEU A 363 -13.65 16.38 -15.12
C LEU A 363 -12.68 16.91 -16.21
N LEU A 364 -11.49 17.35 -15.82
CA LEU A 364 -10.48 17.84 -16.77
C LEU A 364 -9.93 16.71 -17.67
N LEU A 365 -9.99 15.44 -17.25
CA LEU A 365 -9.65 14.32 -18.13
C LEU A 365 -10.52 14.28 -19.41
N TRP A 366 -11.71 14.85 -19.38
CA TRP A 366 -12.58 14.97 -20.56
C TRP A 366 -12.06 15.92 -21.64
N LEU A 367 -11.15 16.81 -21.28
CA LEU A 367 -10.48 17.73 -22.23
C LEU A 367 -9.28 17.08 -22.90
N LEU A 368 -8.84 15.90 -22.42
CA LEU A 368 -7.68 15.20 -22.95
C LEU A 368 -8.10 14.25 -24.08
N HIS A 369 -7.46 14.42 -25.23
CA HIS A 369 -7.58 13.60 -26.42
C HIS A 369 -6.18 13.23 -26.90
N SER A 370 -6.08 12.29 -27.79
CA SER A 370 -4.79 11.88 -28.40
C SER A 370 -4.04 13.04 -29.08
N GLU A 371 -4.78 14.06 -29.56
CA GLU A 371 -4.24 15.28 -30.21
C GLU A 371 -3.94 16.43 -29.22
N THR A 372 -4.29 16.30 -27.93
CA THR A 372 -4.14 17.38 -26.94
C THR A 372 -2.66 17.75 -26.75
N GLU A 373 -2.38 19.05 -26.67
CA GLU A 373 -1.02 19.56 -26.41
C GLU A 373 -0.41 18.93 -25.15
N LEU A 374 0.86 18.50 -25.24
CA LEU A 374 1.54 17.72 -24.21
C LEU A 374 1.58 18.44 -22.85
N TRP A 375 1.82 19.76 -22.85
CA TRP A 375 1.87 20.54 -21.61
C TRP A 375 0.54 20.52 -20.84
N LEU A 376 -0.60 20.49 -21.56
CA LEU A 376 -1.92 20.40 -20.92
C LEU A 376 -2.14 19.03 -20.30
N VAL A 377 -1.72 17.96 -20.99
CA VAL A 377 -1.77 16.59 -20.44
C VAL A 377 -0.95 16.52 -19.15
N ILE A 378 0.29 17.00 -19.18
CA ILE A 378 1.17 17.02 -18.01
C ILE A 378 0.54 17.86 -16.88
N ALA A 379 -0.04 19.02 -17.17
CA ALA A 379 -0.67 19.88 -16.17
C ALA A 379 -1.87 19.21 -15.49
N VAL A 380 -2.77 18.57 -16.26
CA VAL A 380 -3.93 17.85 -15.73
C VAL A 380 -3.49 16.65 -14.90
N VAL A 381 -2.54 15.87 -15.37
CA VAL A 381 -2.02 14.71 -14.63
C VAL A 381 -1.29 15.15 -13.37
N ALA A 382 -0.51 16.22 -13.43
CA ALA A 382 0.21 16.77 -12.28
C ALA A 382 -0.74 17.20 -11.16
N LEU A 383 -1.93 17.72 -11.50
CA LEU A 383 -2.93 18.15 -10.54
C LEU A 383 -3.32 17.04 -9.56
N PHE A 384 -3.33 15.77 -9.98
CA PHE A 384 -3.66 14.63 -9.13
C PHE A 384 -2.61 14.33 -8.05
N GLY A 385 -1.41 14.88 -8.16
CA GLY A 385 -0.41 14.81 -7.09
C GLY A 385 -0.85 15.53 -5.82
N ILE A 386 -1.57 16.66 -5.94
CA ILE A 386 -2.02 17.43 -4.77
C ILE A 386 -2.95 16.59 -3.87
N PRO A 387 -4.06 16.00 -4.36
CA PRO A 387 -4.91 15.16 -3.51
C PRO A 387 -4.16 13.94 -2.96
N GLN A 388 -3.25 13.33 -3.70
CA GLN A 388 -2.45 12.20 -3.22
C GLN A 388 -1.64 12.57 -1.96
N GLY A 389 -0.97 13.73 -1.97
CA GLY A 389 -0.20 14.22 -0.82
C GLY A 389 -1.10 14.60 0.37
N LEU A 390 -2.20 15.32 0.12
CA LEU A 390 -3.13 15.76 1.15
C LEU A 390 -3.85 14.58 1.84
N ILE A 391 -4.35 13.61 1.06
CA ILE A 391 -5.09 12.44 1.56
C ILE A 391 -4.20 11.55 2.44
N ALA A 392 -2.96 11.29 2.01
CA ALA A 392 -2.05 10.40 2.72
C ALA A 392 -1.81 10.84 4.16
N VAL A 393 -1.54 12.13 4.38
CA VAL A 393 -1.27 12.67 5.73
C VAL A 393 -2.55 12.90 6.52
N SER A 394 -3.57 13.53 5.90
CA SER A 394 -4.76 13.94 6.62
C SER A 394 -5.59 12.75 7.11
N ASN A 395 -5.79 11.72 6.27
CA ASN A 395 -6.49 10.52 6.69
C ASN A 395 -5.72 9.75 7.78
N GLN A 396 -4.37 9.71 7.69
CA GLN A 396 -3.55 9.04 8.70
C GLN A 396 -3.63 9.78 10.05
N ALA A 397 -3.59 11.12 10.04
CA ALA A 397 -3.74 11.94 11.25
C ALA A 397 -5.11 11.75 11.90
N VAL A 398 -6.19 11.70 11.10
CA VAL A 398 -7.54 11.44 11.59
C VAL A 398 -7.65 10.04 12.19
N LEU A 399 -7.09 9.04 11.52
CA LEU A 399 -7.08 7.66 11.99
C LEU A 399 -6.43 7.55 13.38
N TYR A 400 -5.26 8.15 13.59
CA TYR A 400 -4.57 8.11 14.88
C TYR A 400 -5.38 8.71 16.04
N ARG A 401 -6.21 9.73 15.76
CA ARG A 401 -7.09 10.34 16.76
C ARG A 401 -8.34 9.51 17.05
N GLN A 402 -8.84 8.77 16.06
CA GLN A 402 -10.07 7.96 16.15
C GLN A 402 -9.81 6.53 16.60
N ALA A 403 -8.57 6.04 16.48
CA ALA A 403 -8.19 4.71 16.91
C ALA A 403 -8.30 4.58 18.44
N PRO A 404 -8.85 3.46 18.95
CA PRO A 404 -8.89 3.20 20.40
C PRO A 404 -7.48 3.17 20.99
N VAL A 405 -7.36 3.59 22.25
CA VAL A 405 -6.09 3.56 22.99
C VAL A 405 -5.54 2.13 23.00
N GLY A 406 -4.27 1.98 22.65
CA GLY A 406 -3.59 0.68 22.55
C GLY A 406 -3.91 -0.13 21.28
N GLN A 407 -4.75 0.37 20.36
CA GLN A 407 -5.12 -0.33 19.13
C GLN A 407 -4.70 0.43 17.84
N VAL A 408 -3.90 1.47 17.97
CA VAL A 408 -3.45 2.29 16.81
C VAL A 408 -2.73 1.44 15.77
N GLY A 409 -1.95 0.44 16.17
CA GLY A 409 -1.28 -0.49 15.25
C GLY A 409 -2.28 -1.31 14.42
N ILE A 410 -3.31 -1.87 15.05
CA ILE A 410 -4.38 -2.64 14.40
C ILE A 410 -5.16 -1.72 13.45
N ALA A 411 -5.53 -0.52 13.90
CA ALA A 411 -6.25 0.45 13.10
C ALA A 411 -5.43 0.89 11.88
N SER A 412 -4.12 1.12 12.03
CA SER A 412 -3.22 1.46 10.92
C SER A 412 -3.06 0.30 9.94
N GLY A 413 -2.94 -0.94 10.43
CA GLY A 413 -2.91 -2.13 9.58
C GLY A 413 -4.17 -2.26 8.73
N LEU A 414 -5.34 -2.07 9.34
CA LEU A 414 -6.62 -2.15 8.65
C LEU A 414 -6.79 -1.02 7.60
N SER A 415 -6.28 0.20 7.87
CA SER A 415 -6.31 1.27 6.87
C SER A 415 -5.54 0.91 5.60
N ARG A 416 -4.43 0.20 5.73
CA ARG A 416 -3.66 -0.32 4.60
C ARG A 416 -4.44 -1.35 3.79
N THR A 417 -5.21 -2.22 4.45
CA THR A 417 -6.11 -3.16 3.77
C THR A 417 -7.15 -2.42 2.93
N PHE A 418 -7.84 -1.40 3.50
CA PHE A 418 -8.82 -0.61 2.76
C PHE A 418 -8.21 0.17 1.58
N LEU A 419 -7.00 0.69 1.74
CA LEU A 419 -6.23 1.30 0.65
C LEU A 419 -5.99 0.29 -0.48
N GLN A 420 -5.54 -0.92 -0.15
CA GLN A 420 -5.22 -1.96 -1.13
C GLN A 420 -6.47 -2.50 -1.84
N VAL A 421 -7.58 -2.66 -1.11
CA VAL A 421 -8.88 -2.99 -1.71
C VAL A 421 -9.34 -1.89 -2.67
N GLY A 422 -9.10 -0.60 -2.32
CA GLY A 422 -9.35 0.53 -3.21
C GLY A 422 -8.53 0.46 -4.50
N ALA A 423 -7.25 0.09 -4.41
CA ALA A 423 -6.38 -0.09 -5.58
C ALA A 423 -6.83 -1.25 -6.49
N MET A 424 -7.23 -2.38 -5.89
CA MET A 424 -7.79 -3.53 -6.64
C MET A 424 -9.10 -3.14 -7.33
N THR A 425 -9.99 -2.44 -6.63
CA THR A 425 -11.25 -1.93 -7.19
C THR A 425 -10.98 -0.97 -8.35
N ALA A 426 -9.98 -0.08 -8.23
CA ALA A 426 -9.59 0.80 -9.32
C ALA A 426 -9.13 0.01 -10.56
N SER A 427 -8.30 -1.03 -10.38
CA SER A 427 -7.84 -1.89 -11.47
C SER A 427 -9.01 -2.58 -12.18
N ALA A 428 -9.97 -3.12 -11.41
CA ALA A 428 -11.17 -3.73 -11.96
C ALA A 428 -12.06 -2.73 -12.71
N LEU A 429 -12.28 -1.53 -12.14
CA LEU A 429 -13.04 -0.46 -12.80
C LEU A 429 -12.39 -0.02 -14.11
N ILE A 430 -11.05 0.08 -14.15
CA ILE A 430 -10.33 0.40 -15.38
C ILE A 430 -10.57 -0.70 -16.43
N ALA A 431 -10.44 -1.97 -16.07
CA ALA A 431 -10.67 -3.08 -17.00
C ALA A 431 -12.07 -3.04 -17.62
N ILE A 432 -13.12 -2.78 -16.80
CA ILE A 432 -14.51 -2.69 -17.24
C ILE A 432 -14.76 -1.44 -18.09
N VAL A 433 -14.24 -0.28 -17.67
CA VAL A 433 -14.63 1.03 -18.23
C VAL A 433 -13.78 1.43 -19.43
N VAL A 434 -12.49 1.10 -19.41
CA VAL A 434 -11.55 1.40 -20.51
C VAL A 434 -11.59 0.30 -21.56
N GLY A 435 -11.79 -0.96 -21.15
CA GLY A 435 -11.79 -2.11 -22.03
C GLY A 435 -10.38 -2.61 -22.37
N ALA A 436 -10.30 -3.43 -23.42
CA ALA A 436 -9.07 -4.14 -23.79
C ALA A 436 -7.96 -3.21 -24.31
N VAL A 437 -8.33 -2.08 -24.92
CA VAL A 437 -7.39 -1.11 -25.52
C VAL A 437 -7.65 0.28 -24.92
N PRO A 438 -6.65 0.93 -24.33
CA PRO A 438 -6.74 2.30 -23.85
C PRO A 438 -7.09 3.28 -24.97
N SER A 439 -8.09 4.13 -24.71
CA SER A 439 -8.60 5.11 -25.67
C SER A 439 -9.03 6.40 -24.99
N ASP A 440 -9.23 7.48 -25.75
CA ASP A 440 -9.74 8.75 -25.24
C ASP A 440 -11.09 8.56 -24.54
N ALA A 441 -12.00 7.78 -25.13
CA ALA A 441 -13.29 7.46 -24.53
C ALA A 441 -13.14 6.68 -23.21
N GLY A 442 -12.20 5.77 -23.12
CA GLY A 442 -11.86 5.06 -21.88
C GLY A 442 -11.36 6.01 -20.81
N LEU A 443 -10.45 6.93 -21.17
CA LEU A 443 -9.94 7.95 -20.25
C LEU A 443 -11.05 8.87 -19.72
N HIS A 444 -11.98 9.29 -20.60
CA HIS A 444 -13.12 10.12 -20.22
C HIS A 444 -14.06 9.41 -19.24
N ARG A 445 -14.35 8.11 -19.47
CA ARG A 445 -15.19 7.31 -18.59
C ARG A 445 -14.53 7.13 -17.20
N ILE A 446 -13.21 6.92 -17.14
CA ILE A 446 -12.47 6.88 -15.88
C ILE A 446 -12.52 8.23 -15.17
N GLY A 447 -12.49 9.35 -15.90
CA GLY A 447 -12.70 10.68 -15.32
C GLY A 447 -14.02 10.80 -14.56
N ILE A 448 -15.11 10.21 -15.09
CA ILE A 448 -16.41 10.15 -14.41
C ILE A 448 -16.33 9.31 -13.14
N VAL A 449 -15.71 8.13 -13.20
CA VAL A 449 -15.54 7.24 -12.03
C VAL A 449 -14.80 7.97 -10.92
N ILE A 450 -13.72 8.68 -11.25
CA ILE A 450 -12.94 9.48 -10.30
C ILE A 450 -13.80 10.58 -9.70
N ALA A 451 -14.55 11.31 -10.52
CA ALA A 451 -15.42 12.40 -10.08
C ALA A 451 -16.52 11.90 -9.12
N ILE A 452 -17.15 10.76 -9.42
CA ILE A 452 -18.15 10.12 -8.56
C ILE A 452 -17.54 9.70 -7.23
N ALA A 453 -16.44 8.92 -7.27
CA ALA A 453 -15.78 8.46 -6.05
C ALA A 453 -15.35 9.63 -5.15
N SER A 454 -14.80 10.68 -5.76
CA SER A 454 -14.33 11.88 -5.03
C SER A 454 -15.48 12.74 -4.51
N THR A 455 -16.62 12.77 -5.21
CA THR A 455 -17.84 13.42 -4.72
C THR A 455 -18.38 12.71 -3.48
N LEU A 456 -18.36 11.38 -3.46
CA LEU A 456 -18.70 10.60 -2.26
C LEU A 456 -17.73 10.87 -1.12
N VAL A 457 -16.43 11.02 -1.39
CA VAL A 457 -15.44 11.43 -0.37
C VAL A 457 -15.76 12.81 0.16
N LEU A 458 -16.04 13.79 -0.72
CA LEU A 458 -16.39 15.14 -0.32
C LEU A 458 -17.65 15.17 0.55
N ALA A 459 -18.69 14.44 0.16
CA ALA A 459 -19.92 14.30 0.93
C ALA A 459 -19.64 13.70 2.32
N LEU A 460 -18.83 12.63 2.40
CA LEU A 460 -18.41 12.04 3.68
C LEU A 460 -17.64 13.03 4.55
N VAL A 461 -16.73 13.83 3.96
CA VAL A 461 -15.93 14.82 4.69
C VAL A 461 -16.82 15.94 5.22
N LEU A 462 -17.79 16.40 4.43
CA LEU A 462 -18.71 17.48 4.83
C LEU A 462 -19.71 17.02 5.90
N TRP A 463 -20.14 15.77 5.82
CA TRP A 463 -21.12 15.21 6.76
C TRP A 463 -20.48 14.71 8.06
N ASP A 464 -19.20 14.33 8.05
CA ASP A 464 -18.51 13.76 9.22
C ASP A 464 -18.17 14.84 10.26
N ARG A 465 -19.06 15.00 11.24
CA ARG A 465 -18.89 15.95 12.36
C ARG A 465 -17.67 15.63 13.23
N SER A 466 -17.21 14.35 13.26
CA SER A 466 -16.05 13.97 14.05
C SER A 466 -14.72 14.60 13.55
N LEU A 467 -14.71 15.10 12.31
CA LEU A 467 -13.58 15.86 11.76
C LEU A 467 -13.52 17.31 12.26
N ALA A 468 -14.66 17.87 12.70
CA ALA A 468 -14.74 19.25 13.21
C ALA A 468 -14.31 19.33 14.69
N THR A 469 -14.76 18.38 15.51
CA THR A 469 -14.40 18.31 16.95
C THR A 469 -12.94 18.03 17.19
N ALA A 470 -12.23 17.43 16.24
CA ALA A 470 -10.80 17.19 16.32
C ALA A 470 -9.91 18.46 16.21
N ALA A 471 -10.51 19.62 15.91
CA ALA A 471 -9.81 20.91 15.83
C ALA A 471 -9.83 21.71 17.13
N ASP A 472 -10.84 21.50 18.00
CA ASP A 472 -11.07 22.35 19.20
C ASP A 472 -10.34 21.86 20.47
N THR A 473 -9.81 20.65 20.49
CA THR A 473 -9.21 20.11 21.72
C THR A 473 -7.72 20.42 21.90
N ARG A 474 -7.08 21.20 21.02
CA ARG A 474 -5.66 21.59 21.18
C ARG A 474 -5.43 22.94 21.87
N ASP A 475 -6.46 23.72 22.12
CA ASP A 475 -6.30 25.03 22.78
C ASP A 475 -6.43 24.98 24.33
N VAL A 476 -6.51 23.78 24.94
CA VAL A 476 -6.79 23.66 26.38
C VAL A 476 -5.58 23.22 27.22
N ASP A 477 -4.48 22.72 26.64
CA ASP A 477 -3.37 22.12 27.44
C ASP A 477 -1.98 22.76 27.25
N PHE A 478 -1.89 24.06 26.95
CA PHE A 478 -0.60 24.79 27.00
C PHE A 478 -0.69 26.10 27.80
N ALA A 479 -1.51 26.12 28.82
CA ALA A 479 -1.51 27.18 29.82
C ALA A 479 -1.58 26.55 31.23
N ASP A 480 -0.46 25.92 31.65
CA ASP A 480 0.01 25.82 33.06
C ASP A 480 1.48 25.39 33.04
#